data_68554ba267ecbbdb179c92aed0349817
#
_entry.id   68554ba267ecbbdb179c92aed0349817
#
_cell.length_a   1.000
_cell.length_b   1.000
_cell.length_c   1.000
_cell.angle_alpha   90.00
_cell.angle_beta   90.00
_cell.angle_gamma   90.00
#
_symmetry.space_group_name_H-M   'P 1'
#
loop_
_entity.id
_entity.type
_entity.pdbx_description
1 polymer ?
#
loop_
_entity_poly.entity_id
_entity_poly.type
_entity_poly.pdbx_seq_one_letter_code
_entity_poly.pdbx_strand_id
1 'polypeptide(L)'
;MAYQLPALGYSYDALEPYIDAETMRLHHDVHHQGYVDLLNKAIANYPQFDRTTIEDLLEHLNEVPEDIRTAIRNSGGGHANHELLWKVIGPRNGGKPTGILAEAIKNDFGTFENLQHKLTEAATKVLGSGWAFLATDPKSWMLEVMSLPNQDSPLLHGKAALLACDVWEHSYYLKYQNRRSDYLAGWWNIVQWDVVNRRLESFRHEAFMTH
;
A
#
# COMPACT_ATOMS: atom_id res chain seq x y z
N MET A 1 12.54 19.20 -1.08
CA MET A 1 11.38 19.42 -0.16
C MET A 1 11.25 18.21 0.73
N ALA A 2 10.91 18.39 2.00
CA ALA A 2 10.65 17.25 2.89
C ALA A 2 9.35 16.54 2.48
N TYR A 3 9.30 15.23 2.66
CA TYR A 3 8.06 14.45 2.53
C TYR A 3 7.05 14.92 3.58
N GLN A 4 5.78 14.80 3.28
CA GLN A 4 4.70 15.26 4.15
C GLN A 4 3.66 14.16 4.33
N LEU A 5 3.03 14.14 5.51
CA LEU A 5 1.87 13.29 5.75
C LEU A 5 0.71 13.78 4.84
N PRO A 6 0.21 12.96 3.91
CA PRO A 6 -0.94 13.36 3.10
C PRO A 6 -2.20 13.42 3.95
N ALA A 7 -3.10 14.34 3.64
CA ALA A 7 -4.41 14.37 4.29
C ALA A 7 -5.19 13.08 4.02
N LEU A 8 -5.91 12.56 5.02
CA LEU A 8 -6.68 11.33 4.92
C LEU A 8 -7.83 11.42 3.88
N GLY A 9 -8.44 12.61 3.72
CA GLY A 9 -9.52 12.84 2.77
C GLY A 9 -10.91 12.42 3.26
N TYR A 10 -11.01 11.76 4.41
CA TYR A 10 -12.26 11.37 5.10
C TYR A 10 -12.05 11.37 6.62
N SER A 11 -13.14 11.37 7.41
CA SER A 11 -13.06 11.38 8.86
C SER A 11 -12.57 10.04 9.41
N TYR A 12 -12.00 10.03 10.61
CA TYR A 12 -11.44 8.81 11.21
C TYR A 12 -12.49 7.71 11.45
N ASP A 13 -13.76 8.08 11.69
CA ASP A 13 -14.87 7.17 11.87
C ASP A 13 -15.52 6.67 10.56
N ALA A 14 -15.04 7.17 9.42
CA ALA A 14 -15.65 6.88 8.13
C ALA A 14 -15.58 5.42 7.70
N LEU A 15 -14.67 4.64 8.27
CA LEU A 15 -14.46 3.22 7.97
C LEU A 15 -15.19 2.28 8.95
N GLU A 16 -15.92 2.83 9.91
CA GLU A 16 -16.74 2.00 10.79
C GLU A 16 -17.91 1.35 10.01
N PRO A 17 -18.29 0.14 10.37
CA PRO A 17 -17.88 -0.65 11.54
C PRO A 17 -16.62 -1.52 11.32
N TYR A 18 -15.89 -1.37 10.22
CA TYR A 18 -14.78 -2.26 9.85
C TYR A 18 -13.45 -1.90 10.51
N ILE A 19 -13.09 -0.61 10.54
CA ILE A 19 -11.95 -0.08 11.28
C ILE A 19 -12.48 1.04 12.19
N ASP A 20 -12.10 1.01 13.47
CA ASP A 20 -12.53 2.02 14.43
C ASP A 20 -11.77 3.33 14.32
N ALA A 21 -12.40 4.41 14.75
CA ALA A 21 -11.86 5.76 14.66
C ALA A 21 -10.51 5.93 15.39
N GLU A 22 -10.32 5.26 16.52
CA GLU A 22 -9.07 5.33 17.28
C GLU A 22 -7.92 4.66 16.54
N THR A 23 -8.16 3.47 15.96
CA THR A 23 -7.20 2.81 15.06
C THR A 23 -6.82 3.74 13.92
N MET A 24 -7.78 4.35 13.24
CA MET A 24 -7.52 5.26 12.10
C MET A 24 -6.67 6.47 12.51
N ARG A 25 -6.99 7.10 13.64
CA ARG A 25 -6.24 8.24 14.16
C ARG A 25 -4.80 7.88 14.49
N LEU A 26 -4.58 6.79 15.22
CA LEU A 26 -3.25 6.34 15.58
C LEU A 26 -2.45 5.90 14.35
N HIS A 27 -3.10 5.19 13.44
CA HIS A 27 -2.47 4.65 12.23
C HIS A 27 -2.01 5.77 11.29
N HIS A 28 -2.83 6.81 11.09
CA HIS A 28 -2.50 7.95 10.24
C HIS A 28 -1.58 8.95 10.97
N ASP A 29 -2.01 9.49 12.10
CA ASP A 29 -1.33 10.64 12.72
C ASP A 29 -0.07 10.27 13.51
N VAL A 30 0.08 8.99 13.91
CA VAL A 30 1.22 8.55 14.71
C VAL A 30 2.13 7.60 13.90
N HIS A 31 1.59 6.50 13.37
CA HIS A 31 2.44 5.53 12.66
C HIS A 31 2.92 6.08 11.31
N HIS A 32 2.03 6.57 10.45
CA HIS A 32 2.43 7.12 9.16
C HIS A 32 3.27 8.39 9.34
N GLN A 33 2.87 9.31 10.21
CA GLN A 33 3.67 10.51 10.51
C GLN A 33 5.07 10.13 11.01
N GLY A 34 5.18 9.11 11.85
CA GLY A 34 6.47 8.62 12.33
C GLY A 34 7.39 8.14 11.19
N TYR A 35 6.85 7.46 10.18
CA TYR A 35 7.63 7.08 8.99
C TYR A 35 8.06 8.31 8.18
N VAL A 36 7.19 9.30 8.00
CA VAL A 36 7.54 10.56 7.33
C VAL A 36 8.68 11.27 8.06
N ASP A 37 8.62 11.39 9.39
CA ASP A 37 9.64 12.05 10.20
C ASP A 37 10.99 11.34 10.12
N LEU A 38 10.99 10.00 10.20
CA LEU A 38 12.19 9.18 10.10
C LEU A 38 12.81 9.23 8.70
N LEU A 39 11.99 9.24 7.64
CA LEU A 39 12.44 9.40 6.26
C LEU A 39 13.10 10.75 6.06
N ASN A 40 12.45 11.84 6.48
CA ASN A 40 13.01 13.19 6.39
C ASN A 40 14.31 13.33 7.18
N LYS A 41 14.39 12.71 8.35
CA LYS A 41 15.62 12.69 9.14
C LYS A 41 16.74 11.94 8.41
N ALA A 42 16.44 10.83 7.74
CA ALA A 42 17.43 10.04 7.01
C ALA A 42 18.04 10.84 5.84
N ILE A 43 17.21 11.59 5.11
CA ILE A 43 17.67 12.36 3.93
C ILE A 43 18.17 13.78 4.25
N ALA A 44 18.12 14.24 5.50
CA ALA A 44 18.41 15.62 5.88
C ALA A 44 19.79 16.15 5.42
N ASN A 45 20.78 15.27 5.31
CA ASN A 45 22.13 15.61 4.85
C ASN A 45 22.38 15.24 3.37
N TYR A 46 21.33 14.90 2.62
CA TYR A 46 21.40 14.39 1.25
C TYR A 46 20.53 15.24 0.30
N PRO A 47 20.92 16.48 -0.02
CA PRO A 47 20.10 17.42 -0.79
C PRO A 47 19.73 16.91 -2.20
N GLN A 48 20.45 15.94 -2.74
CA GLN A 48 20.11 15.28 -4.00
C GLN A 48 18.75 14.59 -3.97
N PHE A 49 18.24 14.21 -2.80
CA PHE A 49 16.92 13.55 -2.64
C PHE A 49 15.77 14.52 -2.38
N ASP A 50 16.03 15.83 -2.27
CA ASP A 50 14.98 16.83 -1.96
C ASP A 50 13.81 16.89 -2.95
N ARG A 51 14.00 16.38 -4.18
CA ARG A 51 12.99 16.38 -5.25
C ARG A 51 12.69 15.00 -5.80
N THR A 52 13.25 13.97 -5.22
CA THR A 52 13.03 12.60 -5.63
C THR A 52 11.67 12.14 -5.09
N THR A 53 10.87 11.48 -5.91
CA THR A 53 9.62 10.86 -5.44
C THR A 53 9.94 9.68 -4.54
N ILE A 54 9.00 9.27 -3.71
CA ILE A 54 9.22 8.11 -2.86
C ILE A 54 9.31 6.82 -3.68
N GLU A 55 8.59 6.77 -4.78
CA GLU A 55 8.62 5.68 -5.74
C GLU A 55 10.03 5.55 -6.34
N ASP A 56 10.57 6.63 -6.91
CA ASP A 56 11.92 6.64 -7.49
C ASP A 56 12.99 6.25 -6.48
N LEU A 57 12.85 6.74 -5.23
CA LEU A 57 13.82 6.47 -4.18
C LEU A 57 13.85 4.99 -3.78
N LEU A 58 12.68 4.31 -3.77
CA LEU A 58 12.57 2.90 -3.45
C LEU A 58 12.95 2.00 -4.64
N GLU A 59 12.57 2.36 -5.86
CA GLU A 59 12.94 1.61 -7.07
C GLU A 59 14.46 1.60 -7.28
N HIS A 60 15.13 2.72 -6.96
CA HIS A 60 16.57 2.87 -7.08
C HIS A 60 17.31 2.75 -5.73
N LEU A 61 16.76 1.99 -4.79
CA LEU A 61 17.32 1.87 -3.43
C LEU A 61 18.81 1.45 -3.42
N ASN A 62 19.26 0.69 -4.40
CA ASN A 62 20.66 0.28 -4.51
C ASN A 62 21.62 1.43 -4.82
N GLU A 63 21.13 2.54 -5.38
CA GLU A 63 21.89 3.76 -5.67
C GLU A 63 21.96 4.71 -4.47
N VAL A 64 21.13 4.46 -3.45
CA VAL A 64 21.13 5.23 -2.21
C VAL A 64 22.39 4.90 -1.39
N PRO A 65 23.05 5.90 -0.77
CA PRO A 65 24.20 5.70 0.11
C PRO A 65 23.93 4.63 1.18
N GLU A 66 24.92 3.77 1.41
CA GLU A 66 24.78 2.59 2.25
C GLU A 66 24.37 2.92 3.70
N ASP A 67 24.89 4.01 4.23
CA ASP A 67 24.66 4.47 5.60
C ASP A 67 23.21 4.87 5.89
N ILE A 68 22.43 5.29 4.87
CA ILE A 68 21.01 5.64 4.99
C ILE A 68 20.06 4.63 4.30
N ARG A 69 20.59 3.70 3.51
CA ARG A 69 19.79 2.77 2.69
C ARG A 69 18.76 1.98 3.50
N THR A 70 19.15 1.45 4.64
CA THR A 70 18.24 0.72 5.53
C THR A 70 17.15 1.61 6.10
N ALA A 71 17.48 2.85 6.47
CA ALA A 71 16.51 3.80 6.98
C ALA A 71 15.49 4.18 5.87
N ILE A 72 15.95 4.40 4.65
CA ILE A 72 15.08 4.68 3.49
C ILE A 72 14.21 3.47 3.15
N ARG A 73 14.75 2.24 3.11
CA ARG A 73 13.95 1.04 2.91
C ARG A 73 12.79 0.94 3.90
N ASN A 74 13.08 1.15 5.20
CA ASN A 74 12.07 0.99 6.24
C ASN A 74 11.11 2.19 6.29
N SER A 75 11.64 3.41 6.37
CA SER A 75 10.79 4.60 6.55
C SER A 75 10.16 5.06 5.24
N GLY A 76 10.89 4.95 4.13
CA GLY A 76 10.37 5.23 2.80
C GLY A 76 9.31 4.22 2.39
N GLY A 77 9.58 2.92 2.60
CA GLY A 77 8.58 1.88 2.37
C GLY A 77 7.34 2.08 3.25
N GLY A 78 7.54 2.42 4.54
CA GLY A 78 6.44 2.76 5.44
C GLY A 78 5.61 3.93 4.92
N HIS A 79 6.25 5.02 4.48
CA HIS A 79 5.55 6.16 3.90
C HIS A 79 4.79 5.77 2.62
N ALA A 80 5.44 5.13 1.65
CA ALA A 80 4.82 4.73 0.39
C ALA A 80 3.62 3.78 0.57
N ASN A 81 3.77 2.76 1.44
CA ASN A 81 2.72 1.78 1.68
C ASN A 81 1.49 2.41 2.35
N HIS A 82 1.70 3.30 3.34
CA HIS A 82 0.59 4.00 4.01
C HIS A 82 -0.07 5.04 3.09
N GLU A 83 0.71 5.77 2.30
CA GLU A 83 0.15 6.71 1.32
C GLU A 83 -0.76 5.98 0.31
N LEU A 84 -0.34 4.81 -0.17
CA LEU A 84 -1.16 3.95 -1.01
C LEU A 84 -2.42 3.48 -0.26
N LEU A 85 -2.26 3.00 0.98
CA LEU A 85 -3.37 2.49 1.79
C LEU A 85 -4.51 3.51 1.88
N TRP A 86 -4.19 4.77 2.24
CA TRP A 86 -5.21 5.81 2.37
C TRP A 86 -5.94 6.15 1.07
N LYS A 87 -5.28 5.94 -0.07
CA LYS A 87 -5.88 6.15 -1.40
C LYS A 87 -6.84 5.02 -1.78
N VAL A 88 -6.52 3.77 -1.40
CA VAL A 88 -7.24 2.58 -1.88
C VAL A 88 -8.27 2.02 -0.90
N ILE A 89 -8.35 2.56 0.31
CA ILE A 89 -9.46 2.31 1.24
C ILE A 89 -10.26 3.59 1.47
N GLY A 90 -11.55 3.44 1.79
CA GLY A 90 -12.41 4.59 2.04
C GLY A 90 -13.84 4.22 2.37
N PRO A 91 -14.67 5.22 2.74
CA PRO A 91 -16.07 4.99 3.06
C PRO A 91 -16.91 4.65 1.83
N ARG A 92 -18.01 3.92 2.01
CA ARG A 92 -19.03 3.60 0.99
C ARG A 92 -18.48 2.80 -0.21
N ASN A 93 -17.55 1.94 0.05
CA ASN A 93 -16.91 1.13 -0.98
C ASN A 93 -17.19 -0.37 -0.74
N GLY A 94 -16.34 -1.23 -1.16
CA GLY A 94 -16.63 -2.63 -1.32
C GLY A 94 -17.19 -2.90 -2.71
N GLY A 95 -17.93 -3.96 -2.88
CA GLY A 95 -18.42 -4.37 -4.20
C GLY A 95 -17.35 -5.11 -4.99
N LYS A 96 -17.36 -4.95 -6.31
CA LYS A 96 -16.46 -5.66 -7.24
C LYS A 96 -15.72 -4.69 -8.13
N PRO A 97 -14.49 -5.01 -8.55
CA PRO A 97 -13.76 -4.24 -9.54
C PRO A 97 -14.53 -4.20 -10.88
N THR A 98 -14.32 -3.10 -11.61
CA THR A 98 -14.88 -2.85 -12.94
C THR A 98 -13.78 -2.45 -13.92
N GLY A 99 -14.13 -2.16 -15.17
CA GLY A 99 -13.19 -1.64 -16.17
C GLY A 99 -12.04 -2.59 -16.47
N ILE A 100 -10.89 -2.02 -16.80
CA ILE A 100 -9.70 -2.80 -17.19
C ILE A 100 -9.15 -3.67 -16.06
N LEU A 101 -9.39 -3.27 -14.81
CA LEU A 101 -9.00 -4.05 -13.65
C LEU A 101 -9.78 -5.37 -13.57
N ALA A 102 -11.10 -5.33 -13.82
CA ALA A 102 -11.91 -6.55 -13.81
C ALA A 102 -11.47 -7.52 -14.91
N GLU A 103 -11.12 -7.03 -16.09
CA GLU A 103 -10.60 -7.84 -17.20
C GLU A 103 -9.24 -8.45 -16.84
N ALA A 104 -8.32 -7.66 -16.27
CA ALA A 104 -7.02 -8.15 -15.84
C ALA A 104 -7.16 -9.23 -14.74
N ILE A 105 -8.03 -9.02 -13.76
CA ILE A 105 -8.32 -10.02 -12.72
C ILE A 105 -8.87 -11.31 -13.33
N LYS A 106 -9.78 -11.21 -14.30
CA LYS A 106 -10.31 -12.38 -14.99
C LYS A 106 -9.22 -13.16 -15.73
N ASN A 107 -8.30 -12.46 -16.38
CA ASN A 107 -7.20 -13.08 -17.13
C ASN A 107 -6.19 -13.77 -16.19
N ASP A 108 -5.79 -13.10 -15.10
CA ASP A 108 -4.67 -13.55 -14.28
C ASP A 108 -5.10 -14.45 -13.10
N PHE A 109 -6.35 -14.29 -12.62
CA PHE A 109 -6.88 -15.05 -11.48
C PHE A 109 -8.12 -15.91 -11.84
N GLY A 110 -8.69 -15.74 -13.01
CA GLY A 110 -9.92 -16.41 -13.45
C GLY A 110 -11.18 -15.74 -12.90
N THR A 111 -11.25 -15.47 -11.61
CA THR A 111 -12.38 -14.77 -10.95
C THR A 111 -11.93 -13.79 -9.89
N PHE A 112 -12.80 -12.85 -9.54
CA PHE A 112 -12.56 -11.93 -8.42
C PHE A 112 -12.45 -12.66 -7.09
N GLU A 113 -13.27 -13.67 -6.89
CA GLU A 113 -13.26 -14.52 -5.69
C GLU A 113 -11.90 -15.24 -5.52
N ASN A 114 -11.28 -15.67 -6.61
CA ASN A 114 -9.94 -16.26 -6.58
C ASN A 114 -8.87 -15.22 -6.17
N LEU A 115 -8.95 -13.99 -6.66
CA LEU A 115 -8.09 -12.90 -6.20
C LEU A 115 -8.28 -12.66 -4.70
N GLN A 116 -9.55 -12.55 -4.23
CA GLN A 116 -9.85 -12.36 -2.81
C GLN A 116 -9.26 -13.49 -1.97
N HIS A 117 -9.44 -14.73 -2.39
CA HIS A 117 -8.87 -15.87 -1.69
C HIS A 117 -7.35 -15.81 -1.61
N LYS A 118 -6.68 -15.59 -2.75
CA LYS A 118 -5.20 -15.51 -2.81
C LYS A 118 -4.63 -14.37 -1.96
N LEU A 119 -5.22 -13.19 -2.03
CA LEU A 119 -4.73 -12.04 -1.25
C LEU A 119 -5.00 -12.23 0.24
N THR A 120 -6.17 -12.74 0.61
CA THR A 120 -6.48 -13.06 2.03
C THR A 120 -5.54 -14.14 2.57
N GLU A 121 -5.25 -15.17 1.78
CA GLU A 121 -4.29 -16.21 2.14
C GLU A 121 -2.89 -15.64 2.33
N ALA A 122 -2.41 -14.81 1.40
CA ALA A 122 -1.12 -14.14 1.47
C ALA A 122 -1.02 -13.24 2.72
N ALA A 123 -2.06 -12.44 3.00
CA ALA A 123 -2.16 -11.59 4.18
C ALA A 123 -2.14 -12.38 5.49
N THR A 124 -2.84 -13.51 5.53
CA THR A 124 -2.89 -14.40 6.70
C THR A 124 -1.54 -15.06 6.98
N LYS A 125 -0.82 -15.44 5.92
CA LYS A 125 0.48 -16.12 6.02
C LYS A 125 1.64 -15.20 6.38
N VAL A 126 1.48 -13.89 6.40
CA VAL A 126 2.52 -12.98 6.89
C VAL A 126 2.80 -13.29 8.36
N LEU A 127 3.99 -13.76 8.63
CA LEU A 127 4.44 -14.01 10.00
C LEU A 127 4.96 -12.71 10.61
N GLY A 128 4.31 -12.28 11.69
CA GLY A 128 4.62 -10.99 12.33
C GLY A 128 4.08 -9.81 11.54
N SER A 129 4.90 -8.79 11.35
CA SER A 129 4.54 -7.53 10.69
C SER A 129 4.79 -7.57 9.19
N GLY A 130 3.90 -6.99 8.41
CA GLY A 130 4.05 -6.89 6.98
C GLY A 130 2.78 -6.48 6.27
N TRP A 131 2.76 -6.68 4.96
CA TRP A 131 1.71 -6.23 4.06
C TRP A 131 1.37 -7.30 3.03
N ALA A 132 0.14 -7.28 2.53
CA ALA A 132 -0.26 -7.98 1.32
C ALA A 132 -0.67 -6.97 0.24
N PHE A 133 -0.26 -7.24 -0.99
CA PHE A 133 -0.47 -6.33 -2.11
C PHE A 133 -1.10 -7.05 -3.29
N LEU A 134 -1.93 -6.32 -4.05
CA LEU A 134 -2.12 -6.56 -5.46
C LEU A 134 -1.15 -5.65 -6.20
N ALA A 135 -0.25 -6.22 -6.98
CA ALA A 135 0.74 -5.49 -7.76
C ALA A 135 0.65 -5.85 -9.24
N THR A 136 1.26 -5.04 -10.09
CA THR A 136 1.39 -5.33 -11.52
C THR A 136 2.85 -5.19 -11.95
N ASP A 137 3.25 -6.02 -12.89
CA ASP A 137 4.53 -5.86 -13.58
C ASP A 137 4.40 -4.79 -14.67
N PRO A 138 5.19 -3.69 -14.62
CA PRO A 138 5.06 -2.59 -15.58
C PRO A 138 5.37 -2.98 -17.03
N LYS A 139 6.00 -4.13 -17.27
CA LYS A 139 6.36 -4.61 -18.63
C LYS A 139 5.29 -5.51 -19.23
N SER A 140 4.74 -6.42 -18.42
CA SER A 140 3.76 -7.40 -18.89
C SER A 140 2.32 -7.04 -18.55
N TRP A 141 2.12 -6.14 -17.57
CA TRP A 141 0.82 -5.77 -16.99
C TRP A 141 0.09 -6.93 -16.30
N MET A 142 0.79 -8.03 -16.06
CA MET A 142 0.24 -9.14 -15.29
C MET A 142 0.07 -8.73 -13.83
N LEU A 143 -1.08 -9.09 -13.29
CA LEU A 143 -1.39 -8.89 -11.87
C LEU A 143 -0.83 -10.04 -11.04
N GLU A 144 -0.25 -9.70 -9.90
CA GLU A 144 0.22 -10.68 -8.92
C GLU A 144 -0.14 -10.28 -7.50
N VAL A 145 -0.30 -11.28 -6.65
CA VAL A 145 -0.43 -11.08 -5.20
C VAL A 145 0.95 -11.26 -4.58
N MET A 146 1.38 -10.26 -3.82
CA MET A 146 2.63 -10.28 -3.07
C MET A 146 2.36 -10.15 -1.58
N SER A 147 3.15 -10.83 -0.74
CA SER A 147 3.23 -10.55 0.68
C SER A 147 4.67 -10.21 1.04
N LEU A 148 4.87 -9.11 1.73
CA LEU A 148 6.20 -8.57 2.04
C LEU A 148 6.31 -8.28 3.53
N PRO A 149 7.48 -8.56 4.14
CA PRO A 149 7.69 -8.35 5.57
C PRO A 149 7.92 -6.87 5.89
N ASN A 150 7.64 -6.51 7.13
CA ASN A 150 7.91 -5.19 7.68
C ASN A 150 7.31 -4.06 6.82
N GLN A 151 8.13 -3.13 6.32
CA GLN A 151 7.69 -2.04 5.45
C GLN A 151 8.19 -2.19 4.00
N ASP A 152 8.63 -3.38 3.62
CA ASP A 152 8.99 -3.64 2.22
C ASP A 152 7.80 -3.38 1.30
N SER A 153 8.10 -2.81 0.14
CA SER A 153 7.13 -2.41 -0.88
C SER A 153 7.36 -3.16 -2.19
N PRO A 154 6.34 -3.42 -3.00
CA PRO A 154 6.50 -3.93 -4.37
C PRO A 154 7.46 -3.11 -5.23
N LEU A 155 7.62 -1.81 -4.95
CA LEU A 155 8.59 -0.91 -5.62
C LEU A 155 10.03 -1.43 -5.54
N LEU A 156 10.42 -2.04 -4.41
CA LEU A 156 11.74 -2.67 -4.24
C LEU A 156 11.99 -3.84 -5.20
N HIS A 157 10.96 -4.34 -5.83
CA HIS A 157 10.98 -5.46 -6.77
C HIS A 157 10.63 -5.03 -8.20
N GLY A 158 10.62 -3.71 -8.47
CA GLY A 158 10.26 -3.15 -9.77
C GLY A 158 8.80 -3.40 -10.16
N LYS A 159 7.91 -3.49 -9.17
CA LYS A 159 6.47 -3.72 -9.37
C LYS A 159 5.66 -2.50 -8.94
N ALA A 160 4.62 -2.19 -9.69
CA ALA A 160 3.69 -1.12 -9.34
C ALA A 160 2.60 -1.66 -8.39
N ALA A 161 2.50 -1.09 -7.19
CA ALA A 161 1.49 -1.47 -6.22
C ALA A 161 0.13 -0.85 -6.56
N LEU A 162 -0.91 -1.67 -6.71
CA LEU A 162 -2.27 -1.24 -7.01
C LEU A 162 -3.15 -1.18 -5.77
N LEU A 163 -3.02 -2.16 -4.87
CA LEU A 163 -3.79 -2.30 -3.64
C LEU A 163 -2.85 -2.74 -2.53
N ALA A 164 -3.02 -2.20 -1.32
CA ALA A 164 -2.24 -2.53 -0.14
C ALA A 164 -3.16 -2.88 1.03
N CYS A 165 -2.88 -3.99 1.70
CA CYS A 165 -3.51 -4.41 2.94
C CYS A 165 -2.46 -4.50 4.03
N ASP A 166 -2.57 -3.65 5.04
CA ASP A 166 -1.68 -3.65 6.20
C ASP A 166 -2.07 -4.76 7.16
N VAL A 167 -1.14 -5.63 7.49
CA VAL A 167 -1.33 -6.70 8.49
C VAL A 167 -0.39 -6.57 9.68
N TRP A 168 0.23 -5.41 9.87
CA TRP A 168 0.80 -5.02 11.13
C TRP A 168 -0.30 -5.00 12.20
N GLU A 169 0.00 -5.41 13.42
CA GLU A 169 -1.00 -5.46 14.49
C GLU A 169 -1.60 -4.08 14.83
N HIS A 170 -0.84 -3.00 14.65
CA HIS A 170 -1.35 -1.64 14.86
C HIS A 170 -2.54 -1.28 13.96
N SER A 171 -2.72 -1.94 12.81
CA SER A 171 -3.81 -1.68 11.87
C SER A 171 -5.15 -2.28 12.31
N TYR A 172 -5.15 -3.24 13.28
CA TYR A 172 -6.37 -3.95 13.64
C TYR A 172 -6.51 -4.36 15.12
N TYR A 173 -5.44 -4.27 15.93
CA TYR A 173 -5.43 -4.90 17.25
C TYR A 173 -6.44 -4.30 18.23
N LEU A 174 -6.70 -2.99 18.20
CA LEU A 174 -7.66 -2.34 19.09
C LEU A 174 -9.07 -2.92 18.94
N LYS A 175 -9.48 -3.22 17.71
CA LYS A 175 -10.81 -3.75 17.42
C LYS A 175 -10.86 -5.28 17.38
N TYR A 176 -9.88 -5.91 16.78
CA TYR A 176 -9.92 -7.34 16.49
C TYR A 176 -8.99 -8.20 17.36
N GLN A 177 -8.09 -7.60 18.12
CA GLN A 177 -7.02 -8.25 18.89
C GLN A 177 -6.24 -9.21 17.98
N ASN A 178 -6.10 -10.48 18.37
CA ASN A 178 -5.41 -11.50 17.60
C ASN A 178 -6.21 -12.08 16.41
N ARG A 179 -7.45 -11.62 16.20
CA ARG A 179 -8.32 -12.15 15.14
C ARG A 179 -8.07 -11.47 13.78
N ARG A 180 -6.87 -11.66 13.23
CA ARG A 180 -6.51 -11.11 11.91
C ARG A 180 -7.50 -11.52 10.81
N SER A 181 -8.04 -12.74 10.86
CA SER A 181 -9.02 -13.22 9.88
C SER A 181 -10.30 -12.37 9.86
N ASP A 182 -10.78 -11.93 11.02
CA ASP A 182 -11.97 -11.09 11.12
C ASP A 182 -11.71 -9.68 10.58
N TYR A 183 -10.51 -9.13 10.86
CA TYR A 183 -10.07 -7.89 10.26
C TYR A 183 -10.04 -7.99 8.73
N LEU A 184 -9.42 -9.03 8.18
CA LEU A 184 -9.34 -9.23 6.73
C LEU A 184 -10.73 -9.37 6.10
N ALA A 185 -11.65 -10.07 6.73
CA ALA A 185 -13.04 -10.16 6.27
C ALA A 185 -13.73 -8.79 6.24
N GLY A 186 -13.49 -7.96 7.25
CA GLY A 186 -13.99 -6.58 7.32
C GLY A 186 -13.35 -5.67 6.27
N TRP A 187 -12.05 -5.78 6.08
CA TRP A 187 -11.25 -4.93 5.18
C TRP A 187 -11.75 -4.91 3.74
N TRP A 188 -12.23 -6.04 3.20
CA TRP A 188 -12.78 -6.10 1.84
C TRP A 188 -13.96 -5.15 1.59
N ASN A 189 -14.67 -4.73 2.63
CA ASN A 189 -15.81 -3.82 2.51
C ASN A 189 -15.41 -2.35 2.35
N ILE A 190 -14.16 -2.00 2.57
CA ILE A 190 -13.65 -0.62 2.51
C ILE A 190 -12.72 -0.36 1.33
N VAL A 191 -12.45 -1.36 0.48
CA VAL A 191 -11.61 -1.21 -0.70
C VAL A 191 -12.29 -0.33 -1.74
N GLN A 192 -11.58 0.67 -2.24
CA GLN A 192 -12.03 1.59 -3.30
C GLN A 192 -11.64 1.05 -4.68
N TRP A 193 -12.43 0.12 -5.22
CA TRP A 193 -12.14 -0.55 -6.49
C TRP A 193 -12.01 0.39 -7.69
N ASP A 194 -12.75 1.48 -7.71
CA ASP A 194 -12.63 2.52 -8.73
C ASP A 194 -11.29 3.25 -8.68
N VAL A 195 -10.73 3.46 -7.47
CA VAL A 195 -9.37 4.00 -7.30
C VAL A 195 -8.33 3.01 -7.78
N VAL A 196 -8.46 1.73 -7.41
CA VAL A 196 -7.54 0.67 -7.85
C VAL A 196 -7.56 0.53 -9.38
N ASN A 197 -8.74 0.62 -10.01
CA ASN A 197 -8.87 0.62 -11.47
C ASN A 197 -8.15 1.82 -12.11
N ARG A 198 -8.41 3.05 -11.63
CA ARG A 198 -7.74 4.27 -12.13
C ARG A 198 -6.21 4.19 -11.98
N ARG A 199 -5.70 3.60 -10.91
CA ARG A 199 -4.25 3.40 -10.75
C ARG A 199 -3.67 2.51 -11.84
N LEU A 200 -4.34 1.40 -12.17
CA LEU A 200 -3.90 0.54 -13.27
C LEU A 200 -3.96 1.27 -14.62
N GLU A 201 -5.00 2.07 -14.85
CA GLU A 201 -5.13 2.91 -16.05
C GLU A 201 -3.99 3.92 -16.16
N SER A 202 -3.67 4.64 -15.07
CA SER A 202 -2.58 5.63 -15.04
C SER A 202 -1.24 4.99 -15.36
N PHE A 203 -0.88 3.90 -14.71
CA PHE A 203 0.39 3.20 -14.96
C PHE A 203 0.51 2.75 -16.43
N ARG A 204 -0.58 2.20 -17.00
CA ARG A 204 -0.57 1.80 -18.42
C ARG A 204 -0.42 3.01 -19.35
N HIS A 205 -1.09 4.12 -19.05
CA HIS A 205 -1.00 5.33 -19.86
C HIS A 205 0.40 5.94 -19.81
N GLU A 206 1.02 6.06 -18.66
CA GLU A 206 2.37 6.59 -18.50
C GLU A 206 3.40 5.77 -19.27
N ALA A 207 3.28 4.44 -19.26
CA ALA A 207 4.17 3.57 -20.03
C ALA A 207 4.06 3.77 -21.55
N PHE A 208 2.86 4.10 -22.07
CA PHE A 208 2.68 4.41 -23.49
C PHE A 208 3.28 5.74 -23.91
N MET A 209 3.42 6.70 -22.98
CA MET A 209 3.97 8.03 -23.27
C MET A 209 5.50 8.08 -23.21
N THR A 210 6.14 7.06 -22.62
CA THR A 210 7.61 6.98 -22.45
C THR A 210 8.32 6.15 -23.52
N HIS A 211 7.58 5.63 -24.51
CA HIS A 211 8.06 4.90 -25.68
C HIS A 211 7.67 5.61 -26.98
#